data_9ddb0ae5e4a1867b10cdcd3ba4237a01
#
_entry.id   9ddb0ae5e4a1867b10cdcd3ba4237a01
#
_cell.length_a   1.000
_cell.length_b   1.000
_cell.length_c   1.000
_cell.angle_alpha   90.00
_cell.angle_beta   90.00
_cell.angle_gamma   90.00
#
_symmetry.space_group_name_H-M   'P 1'
#
loop_
_entity.id
_entity.type
_entity.pdbx_description
1 polymer ?
#
loop_
_entity_poly.entity_id
_entity_poly.type
_entity_poly.pdbx_seq_one_letter_code
_entity_poly.pdbx_strand_id
1 'polypeptide(L)'
;MNRLKQAMSAVLLTCVVAFPAGARELPRPFPVPQTVSPELRELIAKVPPPHWDTHPGTAQEWKTWADAFSKEAAKTLPGLREKLKVGVAKGELGGVPVFTFTPKDLPEANRDRVLLNLHGGGYVLGQGESGTQEAVLMAGIGKFRVIYADYRMAPEFPYPAAVDDAMTVYRELLKTKPAQKIGVFGTSTGGGLSLILGLRAKAEGLPLPAAIAAGTPWTDLTKTGDSYFTNEGMDNILVSYDGWLGDAARLYAGGHDLKDPMLSPVFGDMSGFPPTLLTSGTRDLFLSNTARMHLKLREAGVPADLIVFEGMSHAQYHMAEDAPETRFHFSELGRFFDAHLQ
;
A
#
# COMPACT_ATOMS: atom_id res chain seq x y z
N MET A 1 -53.68 61.59 -10.11
CA MET A 1 -53.33 60.25 -10.63
C MET A 1 -51.84 60.07 -10.52
N ASN A 2 -51.38 59.62 -9.37
CA ASN A 2 -49.99 59.32 -9.13
C ASN A 2 -49.90 57.98 -8.37
N ARG A 3 -49.36 56.97 -9.03
CA ARG A 3 -49.10 55.64 -8.42
C ARG A 3 -47.70 55.65 -7.81
N LEU A 4 -47.64 55.62 -6.48
CA LEU A 4 -46.41 55.35 -5.74
C LEU A 4 -45.97 53.90 -5.98
N LYS A 5 -44.73 53.72 -6.45
CA LYS A 5 -44.02 52.45 -6.47
C LYS A 5 -43.36 52.30 -5.09
N GLN A 6 -43.86 51.33 -4.27
CA GLN A 6 -43.14 50.86 -3.10
C GLN A 6 -42.05 49.88 -3.55
N ALA A 7 -40.79 50.22 -3.27
CA ALA A 7 -39.65 49.30 -3.37
C ALA A 7 -39.57 48.48 -2.08
N MET A 8 -39.80 47.18 -2.16
CA MET A 8 -39.51 46.23 -1.09
C MET A 8 -38.02 45.87 -1.15
N SER A 9 -37.24 46.39 -0.20
CA SER A 9 -35.88 45.90 0.05
C SER A 9 -35.95 44.59 0.80
N ALA A 10 -35.63 43.50 0.15
CA ALA A 10 -35.42 42.21 0.81
C ALA A 10 -34.05 42.20 1.49
N VAL A 11 -34.05 42.28 2.82
CA VAL A 11 -32.85 42.03 3.61
C VAL A 11 -32.64 40.53 3.66
N LEU A 12 -31.64 40.01 2.89
CA LEU A 12 -31.16 38.64 3.04
C LEU A 12 -30.38 38.56 4.36
N LEU A 13 -31.01 37.96 5.36
CA LEU A 13 -30.37 37.57 6.61
C LEU A 13 -29.56 36.29 6.33
N THR A 14 -28.28 36.42 6.01
CA THR A 14 -27.35 35.29 5.96
C THR A 14 -27.07 34.83 7.37
N CYS A 15 -27.81 33.83 7.84
CA CYS A 15 -27.41 33.07 9.03
C CYS A 15 -26.08 32.31 8.71
N VAL A 16 -24.98 32.87 9.17
CA VAL A 16 -23.71 32.12 9.26
C VAL A 16 -23.88 31.14 10.42
N VAL A 17 -24.25 29.92 10.13
CA VAL A 17 -24.17 28.83 11.09
C VAL A 17 -22.69 28.54 11.26
N ALA A 18 -22.10 28.94 12.36
CA ALA A 18 -20.77 28.54 12.78
C ALA A 18 -20.85 27.05 13.17
N PHE A 19 -20.37 26.16 12.30
CA PHE A 19 -20.15 24.76 12.66
C PHE A 19 -19.01 24.72 13.67
N PRO A 20 -19.12 23.91 14.76
CA PRO A 20 -17.99 23.66 15.63
C PRO A 20 -16.88 23.00 14.81
N ALA A 21 -15.67 23.52 14.89
CA ALA A 21 -14.49 22.87 14.35
C ALA A 21 -14.34 21.52 15.06
N GLY A 22 -14.65 20.38 14.36
CA GLY A 22 -14.45 19.10 15.00
C GLY A 22 -15.14 17.86 14.40
N ALA A 23 -15.99 17.97 13.40
CA ALA A 23 -16.49 16.77 12.72
C ALA A 23 -16.61 17.06 11.23
N ARG A 24 -15.64 16.55 10.45
CA ARG A 24 -15.74 16.54 9.01
C ARG A 24 -16.82 15.53 8.64
N GLU A 25 -17.97 15.99 8.13
CA GLU A 25 -19.02 15.06 7.64
C GLU A 25 -18.45 14.25 6.49
N LEU A 26 -18.45 12.92 6.66
CA LEU A 26 -18.13 12.01 5.57
C LEU A 26 -19.23 12.11 4.49
N PRO A 27 -18.88 11.96 3.20
CA PRO A 27 -19.84 11.91 2.13
C PRO A 27 -20.92 10.84 2.40
N ARG A 28 -22.09 11.00 1.77
CA ARG A 28 -23.22 10.05 1.90
C ARG A 28 -22.74 8.63 1.62
N PRO A 29 -23.29 7.61 2.33
CA PRO A 29 -22.95 6.23 2.05
C PRO A 29 -23.26 5.89 0.60
N PHE A 30 -22.26 5.46 -0.14
CA PHE A 30 -22.42 4.96 -1.50
C PHE A 30 -23.01 3.54 -1.47
N PRO A 31 -23.87 3.18 -2.42
CA PRO A 31 -24.42 1.83 -2.48
C PRO A 31 -23.28 0.81 -2.66
N VAL A 32 -23.36 -0.28 -1.92
CA VAL A 32 -22.42 -1.40 -2.07
C VAL A 32 -22.67 -2.10 -3.40
N PRO A 33 -21.65 -2.31 -4.26
CA PRO A 33 -21.82 -3.00 -5.53
C PRO A 33 -22.38 -4.41 -5.35
N GLN A 34 -23.29 -4.82 -6.25
CA GLN A 34 -23.83 -6.18 -6.26
C GLN A 34 -22.98 -7.17 -7.08
N THR A 35 -21.99 -6.66 -7.80
CA THR A 35 -21.12 -7.39 -8.73
C THR A 35 -19.90 -8.05 -8.06
N VAL A 36 -19.70 -7.82 -6.77
CA VAL A 36 -18.58 -8.36 -5.97
C VAL A 36 -19.07 -9.47 -5.04
N SER A 37 -18.15 -10.26 -4.49
CA SER A 37 -18.47 -11.36 -3.57
C SER A 37 -19.18 -10.88 -2.30
N PRO A 38 -19.93 -11.76 -1.59
CA PRO A 38 -20.49 -11.43 -0.29
C PRO A 38 -19.43 -10.95 0.71
N GLU A 39 -18.28 -11.60 0.75
CA GLU A 39 -17.15 -11.28 1.65
C GLU A 39 -16.61 -9.89 1.38
N LEU A 40 -16.44 -9.52 0.11
CA LEU A 40 -15.98 -8.16 -0.23
C LEU A 40 -17.07 -7.13 0.04
N ARG A 41 -18.36 -7.46 -0.17
CA ARG A 41 -19.48 -6.57 0.20
C ARG A 41 -19.47 -6.23 1.69
N GLU A 42 -19.21 -7.21 2.55
CA GLU A 42 -19.08 -6.98 3.99
C GLU A 42 -17.94 -6.01 4.32
N LEU A 43 -16.80 -6.13 3.65
CA LEU A 43 -15.68 -5.18 3.83
C LEU A 43 -16.04 -3.77 3.35
N ILE A 44 -16.65 -3.66 2.17
CA ILE A 44 -17.05 -2.37 1.58
C ILE A 44 -18.12 -1.67 2.45
N ALA A 45 -19.00 -2.45 3.09
CA ALA A 45 -20.06 -1.92 3.94
C ALA A 45 -19.60 -1.47 5.33
N LYS A 46 -18.36 -1.79 5.74
CA LYS A 46 -17.83 -1.39 7.05
C LYS A 46 -17.74 0.13 7.15
N VAL A 47 -18.09 0.64 8.33
CA VAL A 47 -17.83 2.05 8.66
C VAL A 47 -16.33 2.31 8.67
N PRO A 48 -15.91 3.50 8.25
CA PRO A 48 -14.51 3.91 8.34
C PRO A 48 -13.95 3.79 9.76
N PRO A 49 -12.65 3.54 9.92
CA PRO A 49 -12.02 3.48 11.24
C PRO A 49 -12.16 4.83 11.94
N PRO A 50 -12.46 4.86 13.26
CA PRO A 50 -12.77 6.10 13.97
C PRO A 50 -11.58 7.07 14.11
N HIS A 51 -10.38 6.65 13.74
CA HIS A 51 -9.14 7.43 13.91
C HIS A 51 -8.56 7.94 12.58
N TRP A 52 -9.35 7.93 11.50
CA TRP A 52 -8.85 8.35 10.19
C TRP A 52 -8.41 9.82 10.15
N ASP A 53 -9.04 10.70 10.94
CA ASP A 53 -8.75 12.13 11.07
C ASP A 53 -7.85 12.46 12.26
N THR A 54 -7.22 11.47 12.87
CA THR A 54 -6.28 11.68 13.97
C THR A 54 -4.99 12.30 13.46
N HIS A 55 -4.43 13.21 14.26
CA HIS A 55 -3.16 13.91 14.01
C HIS A 55 -2.18 13.66 15.16
N PRO A 56 -1.46 12.53 15.20
CA PRO A 56 -0.47 12.32 16.25
C PRO A 56 0.63 13.37 16.18
N GLY A 57 0.79 14.17 17.25
CA GLY A 57 1.70 15.32 17.28
C GLY A 57 3.10 14.99 17.82
N THR A 58 3.26 13.82 18.46
CA THR A 58 4.52 13.40 19.10
C THR A 58 4.93 11.99 18.69
N ALA A 59 6.23 11.71 18.76
CA ALA A 59 6.77 10.36 18.50
C ALA A 59 6.12 9.30 19.43
N GLN A 60 5.80 9.67 20.68
CA GLN A 60 5.17 8.75 21.62
C GLN A 60 3.72 8.42 21.24
N GLU A 61 2.95 9.38 20.71
CA GLU A 61 1.59 9.15 20.21
C GLU A 61 1.61 8.22 18.99
N TRP A 62 2.50 8.46 18.03
CA TRP A 62 2.72 7.56 16.89
C TRP A 62 3.05 6.13 17.35
N LYS A 63 3.99 6.00 18.29
CA LYS A 63 4.37 4.70 18.82
C LYS A 63 3.21 3.99 19.52
N THR A 64 2.47 4.69 20.36
CA THR A 64 1.31 4.13 21.07
C THR A 64 0.26 3.60 20.09
N TRP A 65 0.02 4.36 19.03
CA TRP A 65 -0.92 3.95 17.98
C TRP A 65 -0.41 2.75 17.17
N ALA A 66 0.86 2.76 16.76
CA ALA A 66 1.49 1.67 16.05
C ALA A 66 1.51 0.37 16.87
N ASP A 67 1.80 0.44 18.17
CA ASP A 67 1.78 -0.71 19.09
C ASP A 67 0.37 -1.29 19.24
N ALA A 68 -0.66 -0.44 19.33
CA ALA A 68 -2.06 -0.87 19.41
C ALA A 68 -2.50 -1.57 18.11
N PHE A 69 -2.15 -1.00 16.95
CA PHE A 69 -2.41 -1.60 15.65
C PHE A 69 -1.71 -2.96 15.51
N SER A 70 -0.43 -3.03 15.85
CA SER A 70 0.37 -4.24 15.74
C SER A 70 -0.15 -5.37 16.62
N LYS A 71 -0.58 -5.06 17.84
CA LYS A 71 -1.18 -6.02 18.75
C LYS A 71 -2.48 -6.62 18.20
N GLU A 72 -3.29 -5.82 17.55
CA GLU A 72 -4.55 -6.29 16.96
C GLU A 72 -4.30 -7.12 15.70
N ALA A 73 -3.47 -6.62 14.78
CA ALA A 73 -3.16 -7.28 13.52
C ALA A 73 -2.49 -8.65 13.72
N ALA A 74 -1.64 -8.80 14.75
CA ALA A 74 -0.93 -10.04 15.02
C ALA A 74 -1.85 -11.20 15.47
N LYS A 75 -3.06 -10.93 15.97
CA LYS A 75 -3.96 -11.96 16.54
C LYS A 75 -4.40 -13.02 15.54
N THR A 76 -4.64 -12.65 14.30
CA THR A 76 -5.17 -13.55 13.26
C THR A 76 -4.08 -14.33 12.51
N LEU A 77 -2.84 -13.88 12.57
CA LEU A 77 -1.74 -14.43 11.76
C LEU A 77 -1.40 -15.91 12.04
N PRO A 78 -1.40 -16.41 13.29
CA PRO A 78 -1.14 -17.82 13.54
C PRO A 78 -2.19 -18.72 12.86
N GLY A 79 -3.47 -18.39 12.96
CA GLY A 79 -4.56 -19.12 12.32
C GLY A 79 -4.46 -19.07 10.79
N LEU A 80 -4.11 -17.92 10.23
CA LEU A 80 -3.91 -17.77 8.79
C LEU A 80 -2.75 -18.66 8.26
N ARG A 81 -1.62 -18.68 8.99
CA ARG A 81 -0.48 -19.56 8.65
C ARG A 81 -0.85 -21.03 8.71
N GLU A 82 -1.58 -21.44 9.72
CA GLU A 82 -2.06 -22.83 9.85
C GLU A 82 -2.99 -23.20 8.70
N LYS A 83 -3.99 -22.38 8.43
CA LYS A 83 -4.98 -22.56 7.35
C LYS A 83 -4.32 -22.68 5.99
N LEU A 84 -3.34 -21.83 5.69
CA LEU A 84 -2.63 -21.81 4.41
C LEU A 84 -1.42 -22.75 4.38
N LYS A 85 -1.13 -23.46 5.47
CA LYS A 85 0.02 -24.38 5.63
C LYS A 85 1.36 -23.71 5.31
N VAL A 86 1.58 -22.52 5.87
CA VAL A 86 2.78 -21.70 5.67
C VAL A 86 3.65 -21.77 6.91
N GLY A 87 4.88 -22.27 6.77
CA GLY A 87 5.90 -22.20 7.80
C GLY A 87 6.55 -20.83 7.85
N VAL A 88 7.00 -20.41 9.04
CA VAL A 88 7.72 -19.15 9.25
C VAL A 88 9.03 -19.39 9.96
N ALA A 89 10.10 -18.74 9.53
CA ALA A 89 11.39 -18.69 10.19
C ALA A 89 11.81 -17.22 10.34
N LYS A 90 12.31 -16.86 11.53
CA LYS A 90 12.91 -15.54 11.79
C LYS A 90 14.40 -15.60 11.46
N GLY A 91 14.94 -14.49 10.97
CA GLY A 91 16.34 -14.36 10.61
C GLY A 91 16.76 -12.90 10.46
N GLU A 92 17.91 -12.71 9.87
CA GLU A 92 18.49 -11.40 9.60
C GLU A 92 19.24 -11.44 8.27
N LEU A 93 19.14 -10.38 7.49
CA LEU A 93 19.91 -10.17 6.27
C LEU A 93 20.58 -8.79 6.31
N GLY A 94 21.91 -8.78 6.42
CA GLY A 94 22.70 -7.56 6.48
C GLY A 94 22.38 -6.66 7.69
N GLY A 95 21.95 -7.22 8.81
CA GLY A 95 21.53 -6.47 10.00
C GLY A 95 20.04 -6.08 10.00
N VAL A 96 19.30 -6.37 8.94
CA VAL A 96 17.86 -6.13 8.89
C VAL A 96 17.10 -7.38 9.30
N PRO A 97 16.22 -7.32 10.31
CA PRO A 97 15.36 -8.45 10.67
C PRO A 97 14.47 -8.88 9.50
N VAL A 98 14.33 -10.19 9.30
CA VAL A 98 13.48 -10.74 8.25
C VAL A 98 12.66 -11.92 8.76
N PHE A 99 11.50 -12.15 8.12
CA PHE A 99 10.72 -13.35 8.29
C PHE A 99 10.65 -14.10 6.96
N THR A 100 11.01 -15.38 6.95
CA THR A 100 10.92 -16.23 5.77
C THR A 100 9.69 -17.09 5.85
N PHE A 101 8.76 -16.92 4.91
CA PHE A 101 7.54 -17.72 4.78
C PHE A 101 7.72 -18.75 3.67
N THR A 102 7.47 -20.01 4.01
CA THR A 102 7.62 -21.12 3.06
C THR A 102 6.34 -21.96 3.05
N PRO A 103 5.64 -22.08 1.92
CA PRO A 103 4.47 -22.95 1.82
C PRO A 103 4.93 -24.42 1.91
N LYS A 104 4.12 -25.25 2.59
CA LYS A 104 4.42 -26.68 2.74
C LYS A 104 4.52 -27.41 1.39
N ASP A 105 3.72 -26.98 0.42
CA ASP A 105 3.61 -27.50 -0.94
C ASP A 105 4.29 -26.57 -1.96
N LEU A 106 5.50 -26.09 -1.64
CA LEU A 106 6.31 -25.27 -2.53
C LEU A 106 6.60 -26.05 -3.84
N PRO A 107 6.16 -25.53 -5.01
CA PRO A 107 6.43 -26.17 -6.29
C PRO A 107 7.93 -26.29 -6.57
N GLU A 108 8.32 -27.34 -7.29
CA GLU A 108 9.71 -27.58 -7.69
C GLU A 108 10.30 -26.38 -8.44
N ALA A 109 9.52 -25.79 -9.37
CA ALA A 109 9.92 -24.62 -10.13
C ALA A 109 10.25 -23.40 -9.25
N ASN A 110 9.67 -23.32 -8.04
CA ASN A 110 9.84 -22.18 -7.13
C ASN A 110 10.89 -22.42 -6.03
N ARG A 111 11.59 -23.58 -6.03
CA ARG A 111 12.58 -23.89 -4.99
C ARG A 111 13.71 -22.89 -4.92
N ASP A 112 14.19 -22.44 -6.09
CA ASP A 112 15.28 -21.48 -6.19
C ASP A 112 14.84 -20.03 -6.35
N ARG A 113 13.55 -19.80 -6.53
CA ARG A 113 12.94 -18.47 -6.64
C ARG A 113 12.61 -17.91 -5.27
N VAL A 114 12.64 -16.59 -5.13
CA VAL A 114 12.27 -15.90 -3.90
C VAL A 114 11.57 -14.59 -4.21
N LEU A 115 10.59 -14.25 -3.38
CA LEU A 115 9.95 -12.94 -3.41
C LEU A 115 10.35 -12.14 -2.17
N LEU A 116 10.80 -10.92 -2.36
CA LEU A 116 11.00 -9.95 -1.30
C LEU A 116 9.70 -9.18 -1.10
N ASN A 117 9.14 -9.25 0.10
CA ASN A 117 7.97 -8.49 0.50
C ASN A 117 8.38 -7.26 1.31
N LEU A 118 7.85 -6.11 0.90
CA LEU A 118 7.96 -4.84 1.59
C LEU A 118 6.56 -4.43 2.05
N HIS A 119 6.35 -4.35 3.35
CA HIS A 119 4.99 -4.17 3.90
C HIS A 119 4.45 -2.74 3.76
N GLY A 120 3.13 -2.61 3.86
CA GLY A 120 2.43 -1.33 3.95
C GLY A 120 2.40 -0.74 5.37
N GLY A 121 1.63 0.34 5.55
CA GLY A 121 1.41 0.94 6.86
C GLY A 121 1.89 2.38 7.00
N GLY A 122 1.97 3.15 5.90
CA GLY A 122 2.29 4.58 5.94
C GLY A 122 3.72 4.88 6.39
N TYR A 123 4.63 3.91 6.40
CA TYR A 123 5.98 3.99 7.00
C TYR A 123 5.97 4.20 8.52
N VAL A 124 4.84 3.96 9.20
CA VAL A 124 4.66 4.13 10.64
C VAL A 124 4.00 2.93 11.32
N LEU A 125 3.35 2.05 10.56
CA LEU A 125 2.63 0.87 11.04
C LEU A 125 3.17 -0.41 10.39
N GLY A 126 2.93 -1.56 11.02
CA GLY A 126 3.20 -2.87 10.43
C GLY A 126 4.54 -3.50 10.82
N GLN A 127 5.20 -3.00 11.88
CA GLN A 127 6.46 -3.59 12.37
C GLN A 127 6.28 -5.04 12.86
N GLY A 128 7.34 -5.81 12.74
CA GLY A 128 7.40 -7.18 13.22
C GLY A 128 6.41 -8.11 12.52
N GLU A 129 5.81 -9.03 13.26
CA GLU A 129 4.85 -9.98 12.70
C GLU A 129 3.56 -9.31 12.18
N SER A 130 3.19 -8.14 12.69
CA SER A 130 1.93 -7.48 12.36
C SER A 130 1.75 -7.13 10.88
N GLY A 131 2.85 -6.85 10.18
CA GLY A 131 2.84 -6.54 8.74
C GLY A 131 2.88 -7.75 7.82
N THR A 132 2.94 -8.98 8.35
CA THR A 132 3.28 -10.17 7.55
C THR A 132 2.11 -10.83 6.82
N GLN A 133 0.88 -10.34 6.97
CA GLN A 133 -0.32 -10.94 6.37
C GLN A 133 -0.19 -11.16 4.86
N GLU A 134 0.27 -10.14 4.15
CA GLU A 134 0.45 -10.20 2.70
C GLU A 134 1.48 -11.27 2.30
N ALA A 135 2.60 -11.37 3.03
CA ALA A 135 3.63 -12.38 2.82
C ALA A 135 3.10 -13.81 3.04
N VAL A 136 2.24 -14.01 4.05
CA VAL A 136 1.59 -15.31 4.32
C VAL A 136 0.63 -15.68 3.19
N LEU A 137 -0.20 -14.74 2.72
CA LEU A 137 -1.13 -14.95 1.61
C LEU A 137 -0.38 -15.27 0.32
N MET A 138 0.69 -14.51 0.01
CA MET A 138 1.50 -14.79 -1.18
C MET A 138 2.20 -16.15 -1.11
N ALA A 139 2.74 -16.53 0.04
CA ALA A 139 3.33 -17.84 0.22
C ALA A 139 2.27 -18.95 0.08
N GLY A 140 1.13 -18.82 0.74
CA GLY A 140 0.11 -19.86 0.78
C GLY A 140 -0.71 -20.01 -0.49
N ILE A 141 -1.02 -18.92 -1.18
CA ILE A 141 -1.85 -18.91 -2.40
C ILE A 141 -0.98 -18.83 -3.65
N GLY A 142 -0.05 -17.88 -3.72
CA GLY A 142 0.85 -17.68 -4.86
C GLY A 142 1.96 -18.72 -4.96
N LYS A 143 2.20 -19.52 -3.90
CA LYS A 143 3.13 -20.65 -3.88
C LYS A 143 4.59 -20.30 -4.09
N PHE A 144 5.04 -19.21 -3.50
CA PHE A 144 6.45 -18.81 -3.48
C PHE A 144 7.01 -18.83 -2.06
N ARG A 145 8.34 -18.96 -1.96
CA ARG A 145 9.05 -18.57 -0.75
C ARG A 145 9.09 -17.04 -0.69
N VAL A 146 8.67 -16.46 0.44
CA VAL A 146 8.63 -15.01 0.64
C VAL A 146 9.56 -14.63 1.79
N ILE A 147 10.39 -13.64 1.55
CA ILE A 147 11.18 -12.96 2.59
C ILE A 147 10.52 -11.60 2.83
N TYR A 148 9.98 -11.43 4.00
CA TYR A 148 9.46 -10.17 4.50
C TYR A 148 10.59 -9.40 5.18
N ALA A 149 10.83 -8.17 4.77
CA ALA A 149 11.79 -7.28 5.43
C ALA A 149 11.07 -6.45 6.49
N ASP A 150 11.51 -6.59 7.74
CA ASP A 150 11.06 -5.76 8.87
C ASP A 150 11.90 -4.49 8.93
N TYR A 151 11.68 -3.62 7.96
CA TYR A 151 12.47 -2.40 7.77
C TYR A 151 12.15 -1.34 8.82
N ARG A 152 13.14 -0.51 9.13
CA ARG A 152 13.01 0.60 10.09
C ARG A 152 12.04 1.66 9.60
N MET A 153 11.26 2.23 10.52
CA MET A 153 10.17 3.16 10.23
C MET A 153 10.21 4.42 11.08
N ALA A 154 9.53 5.47 10.60
CA ALA A 154 9.24 6.65 11.39
C ALA A 154 8.29 6.29 12.57
N PRO A 155 8.34 7.05 13.68
CA PRO A 155 9.10 8.28 13.89
C PRO A 155 10.59 8.11 14.20
N GLU A 156 11.02 6.92 14.69
CA GLU A 156 12.41 6.71 15.12
C GLU A 156 13.41 6.77 13.96
N PHE A 157 12.99 6.28 12.80
CA PHE A 157 13.84 6.18 11.60
C PHE A 157 13.11 6.72 10.36
N PRO A 158 13.13 8.05 10.15
CA PRO A 158 12.58 8.64 8.94
C PRO A 158 13.40 8.24 7.70
N TYR A 159 12.98 8.73 6.54
CA TYR A 159 13.73 8.59 5.29
C TYR A 159 15.21 9.01 5.49
N PRO A 160 16.17 8.22 4.96
CA PRO A 160 16.00 7.11 4.01
C PRO A 160 15.99 5.71 4.63
N ALA A 161 15.80 5.54 5.94
CA ALA A 161 16.03 4.27 6.65
C ALA A 161 15.30 3.06 6.03
N ALA A 162 14.02 3.19 5.67
CA ALA A 162 13.25 2.10 5.04
C ALA A 162 13.81 1.71 3.67
N VAL A 163 14.26 2.69 2.88
CA VAL A 163 14.88 2.45 1.57
C VAL A 163 16.23 1.74 1.74
N ASP A 164 17.03 2.18 2.70
CA ASP A 164 18.36 1.60 2.96
C ASP A 164 18.23 0.15 3.45
N ASP A 165 17.24 -0.15 4.30
CA ASP A 165 16.99 -1.52 4.78
C ASP A 165 16.47 -2.42 3.65
N ALA A 166 15.52 -1.96 2.84
CA ALA A 166 15.04 -2.70 1.68
C ALA A 166 16.18 -3.02 0.70
N MET A 167 17.04 -2.05 0.42
CA MET A 167 18.22 -2.24 -0.42
C MET A 167 19.25 -3.17 0.21
N THR A 168 19.43 -3.13 1.52
CA THR A 168 20.33 -4.04 2.25
C THR A 168 19.87 -5.48 2.08
N VAL A 169 18.58 -5.77 2.33
CA VAL A 169 18.02 -7.11 2.14
C VAL A 169 18.15 -7.55 0.67
N TYR A 170 17.88 -6.66 -0.28
CA TYR A 170 18.01 -6.99 -1.70
C TYR A 170 19.47 -7.32 -2.10
N ARG A 171 20.46 -6.56 -1.64
CA ARG A 171 21.90 -6.85 -1.86
C ARG A 171 22.30 -8.20 -1.26
N GLU A 172 21.80 -8.55 -0.06
CA GLU A 172 22.07 -9.86 0.53
C GLU A 172 21.46 -11.00 -0.29
N LEU A 173 20.26 -10.80 -0.85
CA LEU A 173 19.67 -11.79 -1.76
C LEU A 173 20.50 -11.97 -3.04
N LEU A 174 21.01 -10.89 -3.61
CA LEU A 174 21.87 -10.94 -4.80
C LEU A 174 23.19 -11.72 -4.59
N LYS A 175 23.69 -11.83 -3.35
CA LYS A 175 24.87 -12.66 -3.04
C LYS A 175 24.60 -14.16 -3.21
N THR A 176 23.34 -14.57 -3.07
CA THR A 176 22.95 -15.98 -3.03
C THR A 176 22.10 -16.42 -4.21
N LYS A 177 21.51 -15.46 -4.94
CA LYS A 177 20.59 -15.71 -6.04
C LYS A 177 20.79 -14.70 -7.18
N PRO A 178 20.74 -15.14 -8.44
CA PRO A 178 20.70 -14.24 -9.57
C PRO A 178 19.41 -13.40 -9.53
N ALA A 179 19.47 -12.16 -9.98
CA ALA A 179 18.33 -11.22 -9.96
C ALA A 179 17.10 -11.77 -10.72
N GLN A 180 17.32 -12.60 -11.73
CA GLN A 180 16.26 -13.28 -12.51
C GLN A 180 15.42 -14.26 -11.68
N LYS A 181 15.86 -14.59 -10.47
CA LYS A 181 15.13 -15.46 -9.50
C LYS A 181 14.55 -14.69 -8.34
N ILE A 182 14.64 -13.35 -8.36
CA ILE A 182 14.15 -12.47 -7.30
C ILE A 182 13.02 -11.61 -7.85
N GLY A 183 11.82 -11.72 -7.25
CA GLY A 183 10.73 -10.78 -7.43
C GLY A 183 10.60 -9.88 -6.21
N VAL A 184 10.03 -8.70 -6.38
CA VAL A 184 9.75 -7.76 -5.27
C VAL A 184 8.29 -7.38 -5.30
N PHE A 185 7.64 -7.34 -4.14
CA PHE A 185 6.25 -6.92 -4.06
C PHE A 185 5.91 -6.28 -2.72
N GLY A 186 4.80 -5.56 -2.72
CA GLY A 186 4.22 -4.98 -1.52
C GLY A 186 2.98 -4.15 -1.82
N THR A 187 2.29 -3.78 -0.75
CA THR A 187 1.04 -3.02 -0.79
C THR A 187 1.23 -1.65 -0.16
N SER A 188 0.52 -0.61 -0.67
CA SER A 188 0.51 0.74 -0.08
C SER A 188 1.91 1.38 -0.13
N THR A 189 2.45 1.80 1.02
CA THR A 189 3.86 2.22 1.12
C THR A 189 4.82 1.12 0.69
N GLY A 190 4.51 -0.14 0.96
CA GLY A 190 5.32 -1.27 0.49
C GLY A 190 5.32 -1.41 -1.04
N GLY A 191 4.19 -1.11 -1.68
CA GLY A 191 4.11 -1.01 -3.16
C GLY A 191 4.96 0.15 -3.69
N GLY A 192 4.89 1.31 -3.05
CA GLY A 192 5.76 2.46 -3.34
C GLY A 192 7.24 2.12 -3.15
N LEU A 193 7.58 1.51 -2.00
CA LEU A 193 8.95 1.11 -1.66
C LEU A 193 9.50 0.04 -2.61
N SER A 194 8.66 -0.86 -3.13
CA SER A 194 9.06 -1.85 -4.15
C SER A 194 9.51 -1.17 -5.45
N LEU A 195 8.81 -0.12 -5.87
CA LEU A 195 9.20 0.68 -7.03
C LEU A 195 10.46 1.53 -6.73
N ILE A 196 10.56 2.09 -5.52
CA ILE A 196 11.75 2.85 -5.07
C ILE A 196 12.98 1.94 -5.04
N LEU A 197 12.85 0.70 -4.58
CA LEU A 197 13.94 -0.29 -4.61
C LEU A 197 14.45 -0.49 -6.04
N GLY A 198 13.57 -0.63 -7.02
CA GLY A 198 13.95 -0.74 -8.43
C GLY A 198 14.69 0.51 -8.93
N LEU A 199 14.20 1.71 -8.61
CA LEU A 199 14.87 2.97 -8.96
C LEU A 199 16.25 3.10 -8.30
N ARG A 200 16.35 2.74 -7.03
CA ARG A 200 17.60 2.79 -6.28
C ARG A 200 18.61 1.78 -6.79
N ALA A 201 18.18 0.54 -7.07
CA ALA A 201 19.05 -0.48 -7.66
C ALA A 201 19.57 -0.04 -9.04
N LYS A 202 18.72 0.55 -9.88
CA LYS A 202 19.11 1.14 -11.17
C LYS A 202 20.15 2.25 -10.98
N ALA A 203 19.94 3.18 -10.07
CA ALA A 203 20.85 4.29 -9.79
C ALA A 203 22.21 3.81 -9.26
N GLU A 204 22.26 2.70 -8.55
CA GLU A 204 23.48 2.07 -8.05
C GLU A 204 24.14 1.09 -9.04
N GLY A 205 23.55 0.89 -10.23
CA GLY A 205 24.08 -0.05 -11.22
C GLY A 205 23.96 -1.52 -10.81
N LEU A 206 23.05 -1.85 -9.88
CA LEU A 206 22.80 -3.22 -9.47
C LEU A 206 21.86 -3.93 -10.48
N PRO A 207 21.96 -5.28 -10.60
CA PRO A 207 20.97 -6.03 -11.34
C PRO A 207 19.58 -5.76 -10.78
N LEU A 208 18.61 -5.48 -11.66
CA LEU A 208 17.22 -5.24 -11.26
C LEU A 208 16.51 -6.58 -10.96
N PRO A 209 15.49 -6.60 -10.07
CA PRO A 209 14.67 -7.78 -9.86
C PRO A 209 13.99 -8.21 -11.16
N ALA A 210 13.67 -9.48 -11.29
CA ALA A 210 13.03 -10.03 -12.49
C ALA A 210 11.67 -9.39 -12.77
N ALA A 211 10.93 -9.04 -11.71
CA ALA A 211 9.62 -8.41 -11.80
C ALA A 211 9.27 -7.71 -10.47
N ILE A 212 8.39 -6.71 -10.55
CA ILE A 212 7.85 -5.98 -9.39
C ILE A 212 6.32 -6.05 -9.42
N ALA A 213 5.69 -6.32 -8.26
CA ALA A 213 4.26 -6.18 -8.10
C ALA A 213 3.95 -5.14 -7.00
N ALA A 214 3.16 -4.12 -7.33
CA ALA A 214 2.84 -3.03 -6.43
C ALA A 214 1.33 -2.88 -6.29
N GLY A 215 0.82 -3.28 -5.13
CA GLY A 215 -0.60 -3.22 -4.78
C GLY A 215 -0.97 -1.87 -4.17
N THR A 216 -2.04 -1.23 -4.65
CA THR A 216 -2.52 0.08 -4.17
C THR A 216 -1.36 1.03 -3.79
N PRO A 217 -0.34 1.19 -4.68
CA PRO A 217 0.95 1.75 -4.28
C PRO A 217 0.85 3.24 -3.95
N TRP A 218 1.48 3.66 -2.86
CA TRP A 218 1.66 5.07 -2.58
C TRP A 218 2.85 5.61 -3.36
N THR A 219 2.59 6.00 -4.61
CA THR A 219 3.65 6.45 -5.54
C THR A 219 3.88 7.95 -5.57
N ASP A 220 3.04 8.71 -4.87
CA ASP A 220 3.12 10.15 -4.71
C ASP A 220 2.70 10.53 -3.29
N LEU A 221 3.65 10.92 -2.46
CA LEU A 221 3.39 11.30 -1.07
C LEU A 221 2.74 12.69 -0.96
N THR A 222 2.63 13.44 -2.06
CA THR A 222 1.87 14.69 -2.08
C THR A 222 0.37 14.41 -2.22
N LYS A 223 -0.47 15.36 -1.83
CA LYS A 223 -1.92 15.30 -2.08
C LYS A 223 -2.23 15.67 -3.53
N THR A 224 -1.66 14.93 -4.49
CA THR A 224 -1.84 15.17 -5.92
C THR A 224 -2.48 13.95 -6.59
N GLY A 225 -3.55 14.18 -7.31
CA GLY A 225 -4.31 13.13 -7.99
C GLY A 225 -5.78 13.22 -7.67
N ASP A 226 -6.59 12.91 -8.67
CA ASP A 226 -8.04 13.10 -8.63
C ASP A 226 -8.71 12.25 -7.53
N SER A 227 -8.26 11.01 -7.36
CA SER A 227 -8.87 10.08 -6.39
C SER A 227 -8.68 10.49 -4.92
N TYR A 228 -7.73 11.37 -4.59
CA TYR A 228 -7.66 11.97 -3.26
C TYR A 228 -8.88 12.83 -2.92
N PHE A 229 -9.62 13.29 -3.94
CA PHE A 229 -10.82 14.11 -3.79
C PHE A 229 -12.08 13.32 -4.13
N THR A 230 -12.08 12.55 -5.23
CA THR A 230 -13.27 11.79 -5.66
C THR A 230 -13.57 10.58 -4.80
N ASN A 231 -12.54 9.96 -4.21
CA ASN A 231 -12.65 8.79 -3.35
C ASN A 231 -12.55 9.12 -1.84
N GLU A 232 -12.42 10.41 -1.48
CA GLU A 232 -12.45 10.84 -0.08
C GLU A 232 -13.76 10.43 0.56
N GLY A 233 -13.66 9.70 1.68
CA GLY A 233 -14.81 9.12 2.38
C GLY A 233 -15.52 7.94 1.66
N MET A 234 -15.19 7.68 0.39
CA MET A 234 -15.59 6.44 -0.29
C MET A 234 -14.65 5.28 0.05
N ASP A 235 -13.35 5.56 0.12
CA ASP A 235 -12.37 4.64 0.67
C ASP A 235 -12.63 4.49 2.18
N ASN A 236 -13.10 3.33 2.60
CA ASN A 236 -13.40 3.10 4.02
C ASN A 236 -12.21 2.52 4.81
N ILE A 237 -11.00 2.58 4.25
CA ILE A 237 -9.75 2.18 4.91
C ILE A 237 -8.90 3.41 5.20
N LEU A 238 -8.50 4.15 4.18
CA LEU A 238 -7.69 5.38 4.32
C LEU A 238 -8.53 6.62 4.58
N VAL A 239 -9.75 6.64 4.07
CA VAL A 239 -10.78 7.67 4.18
C VAL A 239 -10.40 9.00 3.56
N SER A 240 -9.32 9.62 4.01
CA SER A 240 -8.82 10.91 3.55
C SER A 240 -7.29 10.98 3.63
N TYR A 241 -6.71 11.83 2.80
CA TYR A 241 -5.30 12.22 2.97
C TYR A 241 -5.12 13.15 4.18
N ASP A 242 -6.12 14.02 4.44
CA ASP A 242 -6.10 14.96 5.56
C ASP A 242 -6.41 14.21 6.86
N GLY A 243 -5.40 13.97 7.64
CA GLY A 243 -5.39 13.17 8.84
C GLY A 243 -4.05 12.50 9.01
N TRP A 244 -4.02 11.36 9.70
CA TRP A 244 -2.79 10.63 9.98
C TRP A 244 -1.97 10.30 8.72
N LEU A 245 -2.62 10.07 7.58
CA LEU A 245 -1.96 9.67 6.34
C LEU A 245 -1.00 10.77 5.84
N GLY A 246 -1.49 12.02 5.72
CA GLY A 246 -0.65 13.14 5.33
C GLY A 246 0.40 13.51 6.38
N ASP A 247 0.11 13.29 7.67
CA ASP A 247 1.09 13.47 8.73
C ASP A 247 2.19 12.41 8.67
N ALA A 248 1.85 11.15 8.39
CA ALA A 248 2.81 10.08 8.17
C ALA A 248 3.74 10.36 6.98
N ALA A 249 3.19 10.89 5.87
CA ALA A 249 4.01 11.31 4.72
C ALA A 249 5.08 12.34 5.12
N ARG A 250 4.67 13.39 5.86
CA ARG A 250 5.59 14.45 6.31
C ARG A 250 6.59 13.93 7.36
N LEU A 251 6.11 13.10 8.28
CA LEU A 251 6.94 12.49 9.32
C LEU A 251 8.03 11.60 8.69
N TYR A 252 7.63 10.72 7.78
CA TYR A 252 8.57 9.84 7.09
C TYR A 252 9.55 10.63 6.23
N ALA A 253 9.09 11.62 5.49
CA ALA A 253 9.96 12.43 4.64
C ALA A 253 11.05 13.19 5.42
N GLY A 254 10.86 13.46 6.72
CA GLY A 254 11.89 14.07 7.56
C GLY A 254 12.39 15.44 7.06
N GLY A 255 11.54 16.19 6.37
CA GLY A 255 11.87 17.50 5.79
C GLY A 255 12.40 17.45 4.35
N HIS A 256 12.55 16.27 3.75
CA HIS A 256 12.88 16.14 2.32
C HIS A 256 11.67 16.49 1.43
N ASP A 257 11.95 16.88 0.18
CA ASP A 257 10.89 17.17 -0.79
C ASP A 257 10.07 15.90 -1.08
N LEU A 258 8.76 15.97 -0.84
CA LEU A 258 7.84 14.86 -1.12
C LEU A 258 7.85 14.41 -2.59
N LYS A 259 8.34 15.24 -3.50
CA LYS A 259 8.52 14.91 -4.93
C LYS A 259 9.86 14.23 -5.25
N ASP A 260 10.73 14.03 -4.26
CA ASP A 260 11.93 13.22 -4.48
C ASP A 260 11.52 11.82 -5.00
N PRO A 261 12.08 11.34 -6.12
CA PRO A 261 11.80 10.00 -6.65
C PRO A 261 12.02 8.85 -5.65
N MET A 262 12.87 9.05 -4.64
CA MET A 262 13.11 8.07 -3.57
C MET A 262 12.06 8.13 -2.44
N LEU A 263 11.12 9.08 -2.50
CA LEU A 263 9.93 9.18 -1.67
C LEU A 263 8.67 8.94 -2.49
N SER A 264 8.64 9.44 -3.71
CA SER A 264 7.50 9.41 -4.63
C SER A 264 7.93 8.91 -6.01
N PRO A 265 7.94 7.58 -6.23
CA PRO A 265 8.52 6.97 -7.44
C PRO A 265 7.84 7.39 -8.74
N VAL A 266 6.64 7.96 -8.71
CA VAL A 266 5.99 8.52 -9.90
C VAL A 266 6.79 9.65 -10.55
N PHE A 267 7.70 10.30 -9.83
CA PHE A 267 8.61 11.32 -10.35
C PHE A 267 9.94 10.74 -10.87
N GLY A 268 10.19 9.43 -10.67
CA GLY A 268 11.42 8.75 -11.09
C GLY A 268 11.47 8.43 -12.59
N ASP A 269 12.66 8.09 -13.10
CA ASP A 269 12.86 7.60 -14.47
C ASP A 269 12.65 6.09 -14.56
N MET A 270 11.60 5.65 -15.25
CA MET A 270 11.22 4.23 -15.42
C MET A 270 11.86 3.57 -16.64
N SER A 271 12.75 4.22 -17.38
CA SER A 271 13.43 3.61 -18.52
C SER A 271 14.22 2.35 -18.09
N GLY A 272 14.05 1.25 -18.81
CA GLY A 272 14.70 -0.03 -18.49
C GLY A 272 14.24 -0.69 -17.19
N PHE A 273 13.07 -0.28 -16.65
CA PHE A 273 12.49 -0.88 -15.46
C PHE A 273 12.00 -2.31 -15.71
N PRO A 274 11.96 -3.19 -14.69
CA PRO A 274 11.46 -4.55 -14.88
C PRO A 274 9.95 -4.59 -15.14
N PRO A 275 9.44 -5.70 -15.73
CA PRO A 275 8.01 -5.94 -15.82
C PRO A 275 7.31 -5.67 -14.50
N THR A 276 6.20 -4.93 -14.54
CA THR A 276 5.53 -4.45 -13.32
C THR A 276 4.03 -4.73 -13.37
N LEU A 277 3.50 -5.35 -12.32
CA LEU A 277 2.06 -5.51 -12.10
C LEU A 277 1.58 -4.49 -11.06
N LEU A 278 0.56 -3.74 -11.39
CA LEU A 278 -0.09 -2.79 -10.50
C LEU A 278 -1.51 -3.26 -10.14
N THR A 279 -1.91 -3.06 -8.91
CA THR A 279 -3.28 -3.38 -8.46
C THR A 279 -3.88 -2.17 -7.75
N SER A 280 -5.18 -1.91 -7.96
CA SER A 280 -5.96 -0.92 -7.21
C SER A 280 -7.42 -1.35 -7.11
N GLY A 281 -8.26 -0.52 -6.51
CA GLY A 281 -9.71 -0.66 -6.48
C GLY A 281 -10.40 0.62 -6.92
N THR A 282 -11.65 0.51 -7.38
CA THR A 282 -12.37 1.70 -7.87
C THR A 282 -12.67 2.73 -6.78
N ARG A 283 -12.62 2.32 -5.49
CA ARG A 283 -12.79 3.21 -4.34
C ARG A 283 -11.49 3.55 -3.62
N ASP A 284 -10.36 3.00 -4.07
CA ASP A 284 -9.06 3.22 -3.46
C ASP A 284 -8.66 4.71 -3.56
N LEU A 285 -8.29 5.29 -2.43
CA LEU A 285 -7.78 6.67 -2.35
C LEU A 285 -6.52 6.85 -3.22
N PHE A 286 -5.75 5.76 -3.44
CA PHE A 286 -4.54 5.76 -4.25
C PHE A 286 -4.75 5.31 -5.71
N LEU A 287 -6.00 5.25 -6.20
CA LEU A 287 -6.27 4.90 -7.59
C LEU A 287 -5.52 5.81 -8.58
N SER A 288 -5.48 7.13 -8.33
CA SER A 288 -4.71 8.06 -9.17
C SER A 288 -3.19 7.83 -9.08
N ASN A 289 -2.68 7.43 -7.93
CA ASN A 289 -1.28 7.02 -7.77
C ASN A 289 -0.95 5.84 -8.68
N THR A 290 -1.80 4.82 -8.64
CA THR A 290 -1.69 3.60 -9.45
C THR A 290 -1.81 3.91 -10.94
N ALA A 291 -2.83 4.67 -11.34
CA ALA A 291 -3.08 5.03 -12.75
C ALA A 291 -1.91 5.85 -13.34
N ARG A 292 -1.45 6.87 -12.63
CA ARG A 292 -0.31 7.72 -13.06
C ARG A 292 0.97 6.88 -13.19
N MET A 293 1.21 5.98 -12.24
CA MET A 293 2.38 5.09 -12.28
C MET A 293 2.30 4.11 -13.44
N HIS A 294 1.14 3.52 -13.70
CA HIS A 294 0.92 2.63 -14.84
C HIS A 294 1.20 3.35 -16.17
N LEU A 295 0.64 4.54 -16.37
CA LEU A 295 0.88 5.32 -17.59
C LEU A 295 2.37 5.63 -17.76
N LYS A 296 3.05 6.04 -16.68
CA LYS A 296 4.48 6.34 -16.71
C LYS A 296 5.35 5.14 -17.09
N LEU A 297 5.03 3.96 -16.56
CA LEU A 297 5.72 2.71 -16.95
C LEU A 297 5.49 2.40 -18.44
N ARG A 298 4.25 2.54 -18.92
CA ARG A 298 3.91 2.32 -20.34
C ARG A 298 4.62 3.32 -21.27
N GLU A 299 4.68 4.58 -20.89
CA GLU A 299 5.41 5.62 -21.64
C GLU A 299 6.91 5.32 -21.72
N ALA A 300 7.48 4.72 -20.68
CA ALA A 300 8.87 4.28 -20.65
C ALA A 300 9.12 2.94 -21.40
N GLY A 301 8.09 2.36 -22.04
CA GLY A 301 8.19 1.10 -22.77
C GLY A 301 8.28 -0.14 -21.87
N VAL A 302 7.96 -0.02 -20.59
CA VAL A 302 7.97 -1.13 -19.62
C VAL A 302 6.71 -1.98 -19.80
N PRO A 303 6.81 -3.32 -19.84
CA PRO A 303 5.66 -4.20 -19.70
C PRO A 303 4.98 -3.92 -18.36
N ALA A 304 3.79 -3.36 -18.39
CA ALA A 304 3.05 -2.99 -17.17
C ALA A 304 1.60 -3.46 -17.29
N ASP A 305 1.21 -4.33 -16.36
CA ASP A 305 -0.14 -4.83 -16.20
C ASP A 305 -0.86 -4.05 -15.09
N LEU A 306 -2.18 -3.93 -15.20
CA LEU A 306 -3.02 -3.25 -14.22
C LEU A 306 -4.27 -4.06 -13.92
N ILE A 307 -4.51 -4.34 -12.64
CA ILE A 307 -5.75 -4.93 -12.14
C ILE A 307 -6.48 -3.88 -11.30
N VAL A 308 -7.74 -3.59 -11.64
CA VAL A 308 -8.59 -2.71 -10.84
C VAL A 308 -9.83 -3.48 -10.40
N PHE A 309 -9.97 -3.69 -9.10
CA PHE A 309 -11.11 -4.38 -8.51
C PHE A 309 -12.31 -3.45 -8.35
N GLU A 310 -13.49 -3.94 -8.73
CA GLU A 310 -14.74 -3.22 -8.55
C GLU A 310 -15.06 -3.00 -7.07
N GLY A 311 -15.43 -1.78 -6.70
CA GLY A 311 -15.90 -1.41 -5.37
C GLY A 311 -14.87 -1.50 -4.25
N MET A 312 -13.67 -1.98 -4.50
CA MET A 312 -12.64 -2.20 -3.50
C MET A 312 -11.99 -0.89 -3.08
N SER A 313 -11.92 -0.66 -1.77
CA SER A 313 -11.11 0.38 -1.13
C SER A 313 -9.64 -0.05 -1.01
N HIS A 314 -8.81 0.81 -0.44
CA HIS A 314 -7.37 0.57 -0.27
C HIS A 314 -7.06 -0.80 0.32
N ALA A 315 -6.27 -1.59 -0.38
CA ALA A 315 -5.70 -2.86 0.10
C ALA A 315 -6.72 -3.95 0.52
N GLN A 316 -8.01 -3.81 0.25
CA GLN A 316 -9.03 -4.78 0.70
C GLN A 316 -8.84 -6.18 0.14
N TYR A 317 -8.11 -6.35 -0.98
CA TYR A 317 -7.79 -7.66 -1.55
C TYR A 317 -6.96 -8.58 -0.63
N HIS A 318 -6.43 -8.10 0.48
CA HIS A 318 -5.77 -8.96 1.46
C HIS A 318 -6.45 -8.97 2.84
N MET A 319 -7.60 -8.28 3.00
CA MET A 319 -8.28 -8.15 4.29
C MET A 319 -9.36 -9.20 4.55
N ALA A 320 -9.81 -9.91 3.52
CA ALA A 320 -10.74 -11.03 3.62
C ALA A 320 -10.13 -12.27 2.99
N GLU A 321 -9.43 -13.07 3.79
CA GLU A 321 -8.65 -14.23 3.34
C GLU A 321 -9.47 -15.29 2.58
N ASP A 322 -10.79 -15.35 2.82
CA ASP A 322 -11.71 -16.29 2.17
C ASP A 322 -12.39 -15.71 0.92
N ALA A 323 -12.26 -14.39 0.70
CA ALA A 323 -12.88 -13.76 -0.46
C ALA A 323 -12.30 -14.31 -1.78
N PRO A 324 -13.16 -14.55 -2.78
CA PRO A 324 -12.69 -14.91 -4.13
C PRO A 324 -11.71 -13.90 -4.71
N GLU A 325 -11.90 -12.60 -4.43
CA GLU A 325 -11.03 -11.52 -4.88
C GLU A 325 -9.63 -11.62 -4.29
N THR A 326 -9.49 -12.02 -3.01
CA THR A 326 -8.19 -12.27 -2.38
C THR A 326 -7.48 -13.44 -3.05
N ARG A 327 -8.19 -14.55 -3.28
CA ARG A 327 -7.63 -15.71 -3.98
C ARG A 327 -7.22 -15.38 -5.41
N PHE A 328 -8.06 -14.64 -6.12
CA PHE A 328 -7.79 -14.17 -7.47
C PHE A 328 -6.52 -13.31 -7.49
N HIS A 329 -6.43 -12.30 -6.63
CA HIS A 329 -5.29 -11.39 -6.55
C HIS A 329 -3.96 -12.15 -6.37
N PHE A 330 -3.84 -12.96 -5.32
CA PHE A 330 -2.58 -13.68 -5.05
C PHE A 330 -2.29 -14.79 -6.07
N SER A 331 -3.30 -15.34 -6.73
CA SER A 331 -3.11 -16.25 -7.85
C SER A 331 -2.59 -15.53 -9.10
N GLU A 332 -3.09 -14.31 -9.39
CA GLU A 332 -2.57 -13.48 -10.48
C GLU A 332 -1.13 -13.03 -10.21
N LEU A 333 -0.81 -12.61 -8.96
CA LEU A 333 0.57 -12.34 -8.58
C LEU A 333 1.47 -13.56 -8.79
N GLY A 334 1.00 -14.76 -8.39
CA GLY A 334 1.71 -16.01 -8.61
C GLY A 334 1.99 -16.24 -10.10
N ARG A 335 0.97 -16.11 -10.95
CA ARG A 335 1.12 -16.26 -12.42
C ARG A 335 2.07 -15.21 -13.00
N PHE A 336 1.97 -13.98 -12.56
CA PHE A 336 2.85 -12.90 -12.99
C PHE A 336 4.31 -13.20 -12.66
N PHE A 337 4.61 -13.61 -11.44
CA PHE A 337 5.98 -13.97 -11.06
C PHE A 337 6.45 -15.26 -11.75
N ASP A 338 5.59 -16.25 -11.96
CA ASP A 338 5.93 -17.47 -12.70
C ASP A 338 6.32 -17.16 -14.16
N ALA A 339 5.68 -16.18 -14.79
CA ALA A 339 6.00 -15.78 -16.16
C ALA A 339 7.33 -15.02 -16.28
N HIS A 340 7.80 -14.35 -15.22
CA HIS A 340 8.95 -13.45 -15.29
C HIS A 340 10.19 -13.95 -14.52
N LEU A 341 10.05 -14.81 -13.52
CA LEU A 341 11.18 -15.42 -12.82
C LEU A 341 11.67 -16.69 -13.52
N GLN A 342 12.97 -16.76 -13.76
CA GLN A 342 13.62 -17.87 -14.46
C GLN A 342 14.03 -19.00 -13.53
#